data_4a8665016076381ed3de5b28c5f42958
#
_entry.id   4a8665016076381ed3de5b28c5f42958
#
_cell.length_a   1.000
_cell.length_b   1.000
_cell.length_c   1.000
_cell.angle_alpha   90.00
_cell.angle_beta   90.00
_cell.angle_gamma   90.00
#
_symmetry.space_group_name_H-M   'P 1'
#
loop_
_entity.id
_entity.type
_entity.pdbx_description
1 polymer ?
#
loop_
_entity_poly.entity_id
_entity_poly.type
_entity_poly.pdbx_seq_one_letter_code
_entity_poly.pdbx_strand_id
1 'polypeptide(L)'
;MPLPIRTLAASLLVAALGMQAVCAQQWPQRPLRMLVPQGAGSSNDTLSRIVALRLSEILGQQVVVDNRPGAGGIIGMELAARAAPDGYTLLGTATATQVIAPLIQRRLSFDPMRDLAPVSLLGVTQNVVVVHPALAAKSPRDLIALLKASPGRMNMASAGAGSQSHLAGVQFLLASGTDATHVPYKGGGASVAAVVSGEAQFTITPLAATMTFLRSGQLRALATAGAQRAAQLPDVPTLDEAGLKGFRSTPSRPRSWRSTSREASRGCSCLTC
;
A
#
# COMPACT_ATOMS: atom_id res chain seq x y z
N MET A 1 56.05 -34.07 -31.41
CA MET A 1 55.42 -35.20 -30.70
C MET A 1 53.91 -34.97 -30.71
N PRO A 2 53.10 -35.81 -31.35
CA PRO A 2 51.66 -35.66 -31.33
C PRO A 2 51.12 -36.10 -29.94
N LEU A 3 50.28 -35.26 -29.32
CA LEU A 3 49.57 -35.63 -28.09
C LEU A 3 48.73 -36.88 -28.35
N PRO A 4 48.71 -37.84 -27.44
CA PRO A 4 47.94 -39.07 -27.65
C PRO A 4 46.45 -38.75 -27.60
N ILE A 5 45.70 -39.23 -28.60
CA ILE A 5 44.25 -39.06 -28.80
C ILE A 5 43.42 -39.33 -27.53
N ARG A 6 43.92 -40.19 -26.63
CA ARG A 6 43.31 -40.51 -25.32
C ARG A 6 43.27 -39.35 -24.36
N THR A 7 44.24 -38.44 -24.39
CA THR A 7 44.23 -37.25 -23.49
C THR A 7 43.29 -36.19 -23.98
N LEU A 8 43.14 -36.04 -25.30
CA LEU A 8 42.12 -35.11 -25.87
C LEU A 8 40.67 -35.59 -25.60
N ALA A 9 40.42 -36.89 -25.70
CA ALA A 9 39.11 -37.46 -25.39
C ALA A 9 38.75 -37.32 -23.92
N ALA A 10 39.70 -37.51 -23.00
CA ALA A 10 39.49 -37.31 -21.58
C ALA A 10 39.18 -35.84 -21.22
N SER A 11 39.91 -34.90 -21.84
CA SER A 11 39.68 -33.45 -21.62
C SER A 11 38.29 -32.99 -22.15
N LEU A 12 37.86 -33.51 -23.29
CA LEU A 12 36.53 -33.25 -23.83
C LEU A 12 35.39 -33.85 -22.95
N LEU A 13 35.61 -35.01 -22.36
CA LEU A 13 34.67 -35.66 -21.46
C LEU A 13 34.50 -34.88 -20.16
N VAL A 14 35.60 -34.36 -19.59
CA VAL A 14 35.59 -33.51 -18.38
C VAL A 14 34.92 -32.15 -18.67
N ALA A 15 35.16 -31.57 -19.83
CA ALA A 15 34.50 -30.32 -20.23
C ALA A 15 32.96 -30.51 -20.47
N ALA A 16 32.56 -31.65 -21.03
CA ALA A 16 31.14 -31.99 -21.25
C ALA A 16 30.38 -32.26 -19.91
N LEU A 17 31.04 -32.85 -18.93
CA LEU A 17 30.48 -33.07 -17.58
C LEU A 17 30.37 -31.74 -16.78
N GLY A 18 31.28 -30.79 -17.01
CA GLY A 18 31.23 -29.46 -16.40
C GLY A 18 30.09 -28.57 -16.91
N MET A 19 29.57 -28.82 -18.13
CA MET A 19 28.48 -28.03 -18.73
C MET A 19 27.07 -28.39 -18.23
N GLN A 20 26.89 -29.47 -17.51
CA GLN A 20 25.57 -29.86 -17.00
C GLN A 20 25.18 -29.23 -15.65
N ALA A 21 26.08 -28.48 -15.02
CA ALA A 21 25.83 -27.90 -13.69
C ALA A 21 25.19 -26.51 -13.70
N VAL A 22 24.89 -25.94 -14.86
CA VAL A 22 24.09 -24.70 -14.97
C VAL A 22 22.65 -25.07 -15.28
N CYS A 23 22.05 -25.97 -14.50
CA CYS A 23 20.60 -25.99 -14.36
C CYS A 23 20.23 -24.71 -13.65
N ALA A 24 19.69 -23.74 -14.40
CA ALA A 24 19.04 -22.58 -13.83
C ALA A 24 18.08 -23.06 -12.74
N GLN A 25 18.42 -22.82 -11.49
CA GLN A 25 17.57 -23.21 -10.36
C GLN A 25 16.18 -22.62 -10.64
N GLN A 26 15.17 -23.48 -10.79
CA GLN A 26 13.80 -23.03 -11.03
C GLN A 26 13.38 -22.19 -9.81
N TRP A 27 13.34 -20.88 -10.00
CA TRP A 27 12.81 -19.97 -9.00
C TRP A 27 11.27 -19.89 -9.19
N PRO A 28 10.48 -19.90 -8.11
CA PRO A 28 10.84 -20.10 -6.71
C PRO A 28 10.79 -21.57 -6.27
N GLN A 29 11.72 -22.00 -5.39
CA GLN A 29 11.78 -23.37 -4.81
C GLN A 29 11.24 -23.44 -3.38
N ARG A 30 10.93 -22.29 -2.77
CA ARG A 30 10.43 -22.17 -1.39
C ARG A 30 9.40 -21.05 -1.29
N PRO A 31 8.61 -21.01 -0.22
CA PRO A 31 7.64 -19.94 -0.02
C PRO A 31 8.27 -18.55 -0.05
N LEU A 32 7.53 -17.59 -0.64
CA LEU A 32 7.89 -16.19 -0.64
C LEU A 32 7.26 -15.49 0.56
N ARG A 33 7.90 -14.44 1.04
CA ARG A 33 7.40 -13.57 2.10
C ARG A 33 7.00 -12.22 1.51
N MET A 34 5.77 -11.79 1.75
CA MET A 34 5.30 -10.45 1.38
C MET A 34 5.16 -9.61 2.65
N LEU A 35 6.14 -8.74 2.90
CA LEU A 35 6.10 -7.77 3.98
C LEU A 35 5.07 -6.69 3.71
N VAL A 36 4.21 -6.40 4.67
CA VAL A 36 3.23 -5.31 4.61
C VAL A 36 3.49 -4.37 5.79
N PRO A 37 3.94 -3.13 5.55
CA PRO A 37 4.34 -2.19 6.60
C PRO A 37 3.14 -1.54 7.30
N GLN A 38 1.99 -2.16 7.26
CA GLN A 38 0.74 -1.71 7.89
C GLN A 38 0.04 -2.87 8.60
N GLY A 39 -0.83 -2.54 9.55
CA GLY A 39 -1.61 -3.53 10.28
C GLY A 39 -2.57 -4.31 9.40
N ALA A 40 -2.95 -5.51 9.86
CA ALA A 40 -3.97 -6.34 9.22
C ALA A 40 -5.29 -5.55 9.07
N GLY A 41 -6.04 -5.84 8.00
CA GLY A 41 -7.28 -5.14 7.66
C GLY A 41 -7.09 -3.74 7.06
N SER A 42 -5.86 -3.27 6.88
CA SER A 42 -5.60 -2.07 6.09
C SER A 42 -5.85 -2.34 4.60
N SER A 43 -6.11 -1.28 3.81
CA SER A 43 -6.26 -1.42 2.35
C SER A 43 -5.03 -2.03 1.69
N ASN A 44 -3.85 -1.72 2.21
CA ASN A 44 -2.60 -2.29 1.73
C ASN A 44 -2.48 -3.78 2.04
N ASP A 45 -2.88 -4.21 3.23
CA ASP A 45 -2.97 -5.62 3.60
C ASP A 45 -3.97 -6.37 2.72
N THR A 46 -5.17 -5.82 2.53
CA THR A 46 -6.20 -6.41 1.68
C THR A 46 -5.71 -6.61 0.24
N LEU A 47 -5.12 -5.58 -0.37
CA LEU A 47 -4.56 -5.68 -1.73
C LEU A 47 -3.41 -6.68 -1.80
N SER A 48 -2.51 -6.67 -0.81
CA SER A 48 -1.38 -7.59 -0.75
C SER A 48 -1.83 -9.04 -0.64
N ARG A 49 -2.89 -9.35 0.13
CA ARG A 49 -3.45 -10.71 0.24
C ARG A 49 -4.09 -11.18 -1.06
N ILE A 50 -4.82 -10.31 -1.76
CA ILE A 50 -5.40 -10.66 -3.07
C ILE A 50 -4.29 -11.00 -4.06
N VAL A 51 -3.24 -10.20 -4.11
CA VAL A 51 -2.09 -10.42 -5.00
C VAL A 51 -1.30 -11.65 -4.57
N ALA A 52 -1.05 -11.85 -3.27
CA ALA A 52 -0.33 -12.99 -2.74
C ALA A 52 -1.02 -14.32 -3.07
N LEU A 53 -2.35 -14.37 -2.98
CA LEU A 53 -3.14 -15.54 -3.37
C LEU A 53 -2.91 -15.87 -4.86
N ARG A 54 -3.04 -14.88 -5.73
CA ARG A 54 -2.87 -15.09 -7.17
C ARG A 54 -1.43 -15.41 -7.57
N LEU A 55 -0.45 -14.79 -6.91
CA LEU A 55 0.96 -15.13 -7.11
C LEU A 55 1.27 -16.56 -6.66
N SER A 56 0.68 -17.02 -5.55
CA SER A 56 0.87 -18.39 -5.08
C SER A 56 0.39 -19.42 -6.11
N GLU A 57 -0.75 -19.18 -6.76
CA GLU A 57 -1.28 -20.03 -7.82
C GLU A 57 -0.35 -20.08 -9.05
N ILE A 58 0.15 -18.90 -9.48
CA ILE A 58 0.98 -18.77 -10.68
C ILE A 58 2.38 -19.36 -10.46
N LEU A 59 2.96 -19.11 -9.29
CA LEU A 59 4.34 -19.50 -8.96
C LEU A 59 4.46 -20.94 -8.45
N GLY A 60 3.33 -21.58 -8.11
CA GLY A 60 3.35 -22.91 -7.48
C GLY A 60 4.00 -22.95 -6.08
N GLN A 61 4.21 -21.78 -5.47
CA GLN A 61 4.80 -21.59 -4.15
C GLN A 61 3.98 -20.63 -3.32
N GLN A 62 3.84 -20.89 -2.04
CA GLN A 62 3.04 -20.03 -1.16
C GLN A 62 3.68 -18.64 -1.00
N VAL A 63 2.87 -17.59 -1.10
CA VAL A 63 3.25 -16.21 -0.76
C VAL A 63 2.62 -15.84 0.58
N VAL A 64 3.43 -15.77 1.63
CA VAL A 64 2.99 -15.51 3.01
C VAL A 64 3.00 -14.01 3.28
N VAL A 65 1.83 -13.44 3.60
CA VAL A 65 1.71 -12.03 4.00
C VAL A 65 2.10 -11.87 5.46
N ASP A 66 3.09 -11.01 5.73
CA ASP A 66 3.63 -10.70 7.05
C ASP A 66 3.49 -9.20 7.36
N ASN A 67 2.58 -8.87 8.26
CA ASN A 67 2.31 -7.49 8.65
C ASN A 67 3.34 -6.99 9.66
N ARG A 68 4.06 -5.90 9.33
CA ARG A 68 5.08 -5.26 10.18
C ARG A 68 4.79 -3.76 10.32
N PRO A 69 3.76 -3.38 11.07
CA PRO A 69 3.40 -1.98 11.29
C PRO A 69 4.38 -1.29 12.22
N GLY A 70 4.39 0.05 12.18
CA GLY A 70 5.13 0.91 13.10
C GLY A 70 5.84 2.06 12.40
N ALA A 71 5.97 3.19 13.09
CA ALA A 71 6.60 4.42 12.60
C ALA A 71 6.12 4.87 11.20
N GLY A 72 4.79 4.84 10.96
CA GLY A 72 4.24 5.18 9.63
C GLY A 72 4.56 4.16 8.53
N GLY A 73 5.04 2.96 8.89
CA GLY A 73 5.44 1.88 7.97
C GLY A 73 6.96 1.77 7.77
N ILE A 74 7.74 2.65 8.37
CA ILE A 74 9.21 2.64 8.24
C ILE A 74 9.82 1.32 8.71
N ILE A 75 9.31 0.74 9.82
CA ILE A 75 9.82 -0.53 10.37
C ILE A 75 9.71 -1.66 9.33
N GLY A 76 8.56 -1.81 8.70
CA GLY A 76 8.36 -2.86 7.68
C GLY A 76 9.18 -2.62 6.42
N MET A 77 9.37 -1.36 6.01
CA MET A 77 10.23 -1.00 4.88
C MET A 77 11.70 -1.29 5.15
N GLU A 78 12.20 -0.96 6.36
CA GLU A 78 13.58 -1.25 6.75
C GLU A 78 13.86 -2.76 6.75
N LEU A 79 12.92 -3.57 7.24
CA LEU A 79 13.03 -5.02 7.17
C LEU A 79 13.10 -5.54 5.73
N ALA A 80 12.37 -4.93 4.80
CA ALA A 80 12.44 -5.29 3.39
C ALA A 80 13.77 -4.86 2.76
N ALA A 81 14.24 -3.64 3.04
CA ALA A 81 15.49 -3.11 2.52
C ALA A 81 16.73 -3.90 3.01
N ARG A 82 16.64 -4.52 4.20
CA ARG A 82 17.69 -5.37 4.76
C ARG A 82 17.56 -6.85 4.40
N ALA A 83 16.51 -7.25 3.70
CA ALA A 83 16.33 -8.63 3.28
C ALA A 83 17.34 -9.01 2.18
N ALA A 84 17.64 -10.30 2.05
CA ALA A 84 18.47 -10.79 0.97
C ALA A 84 17.84 -10.45 -0.40
N PRO A 85 18.58 -9.94 -1.37
CA PRO A 85 18.08 -9.58 -2.70
C PRO A 85 17.94 -10.81 -3.62
N ASP A 86 17.31 -11.87 -3.12
CA ASP A 86 17.15 -13.17 -3.78
C ASP A 86 15.74 -13.38 -4.38
N GLY A 87 14.89 -12.34 -4.33
CA GLY A 87 13.52 -12.38 -4.85
C GLY A 87 12.51 -13.08 -3.95
N TYR A 88 12.89 -13.61 -2.79
CA TYR A 88 11.96 -14.29 -1.88
C TYR A 88 11.29 -13.35 -0.88
N THR A 89 11.73 -12.09 -0.77
CA THR A 89 11.08 -11.07 0.04
C THR A 89 10.51 -9.98 -0.84
N LEU A 90 9.19 -9.85 -0.82
CA LEU A 90 8.44 -8.79 -1.50
C LEU A 90 7.98 -7.76 -0.48
N LEU A 91 7.81 -6.51 -0.90
CA LEU A 91 7.24 -5.45 -0.08
C LEU A 91 5.94 -4.95 -0.73
N GLY A 92 4.81 -5.18 -0.07
CA GLY A 92 3.54 -4.55 -0.40
C GLY A 92 3.40 -3.22 0.33
N THR A 93 3.70 -2.09 -0.32
CA THR A 93 3.73 -0.78 0.33
C THR A 93 2.79 0.23 -0.35
N ALA A 94 2.51 1.33 0.35
CA ALA A 94 1.72 2.44 -0.17
C ALA A 94 2.62 3.66 -0.45
N THR A 95 2.22 4.51 -1.40
CA THR A 95 2.95 5.74 -1.76
C THR A 95 3.26 6.62 -0.55
N ALA A 96 2.30 6.78 0.37
CA ALA A 96 2.52 7.56 1.58
C ALA A 96 3.66 7.00 2.44
N THR A 97 3.71 5.69 2.62
CA THR A 97 4.76 5.02 3.38
C THR A 97 6.11 5.14 2.68
N GLN A 98 6.16 4.96 1.36
CA GLN A 98 7.41 4.93 0.61
C GLN A 98 8.01 6.32 0.35
N VAL A 99 7.15 7.33 0.14
CA VAL A 99 7.60 8.67 -0.28
C VAL A 99 7.48 9.69 0.84
N ILE A 100 6.36 9.68 1.58
CA ILE A 100 6.05 10.77 2.53
C ILE A 100 6.62 10.47 3.92
N ALA A 101 6.45 9.23 4.42
CA ALA A 101 6.97 8.89 5.74
C ALA A 101 8.50 9.10 5.87
N PRO A 102 9.32 8.79 4.87
CA PRO A 102 10.75 9.12 4.87
C PRO A 102 11.07 10.61 4.97
N LEU A 103 10.25 11.48 4.37
CA LEU A 103 10.44 12.93 4.42
C LEU A 103 10.15 13.54 5.80
N ILE A 104 9.30 12.87 6.60
CA ILE A 104 8.94 13.31 7.95
C ILE A 104 9.94 12.79 8.99
N GLN A 105 10.56 11.66 8.73
CA GLN A 105 11.54 11.03 9.62
C GLN A 105 12.90 11.71 9.49
N ARG A 106 13.46 12.16 10.60
CA ARG A 106 14.75 12.89 10.60
C ARG A 106 15.97 12.04 10.23
N ARG A 107 15.91 10.73 10.45
CA ARG A 107 17.00 9.78 10.12
C ARG A 107 16.40 8.44 9.71
N LEU A 108 16.79 7.96 8.56
CA LEU A 108 16.51 6.62 8.07
C LEU A 108 17.82 5.83 8.02
N SER A 109 17.76 4.54 8.29
CA SER A 109 18.90 3.62 8.20
C SER A 109 19.04 3.01 6.79
N PHE A 110 18.15 3.37 5.85
CA PHE A 110 18.08 2.89 4.47
C PHE A 110 17.57 3.99 3.53
N ASP A 111 17.81 3.85 2.24
CA ASP A 111 17.27 4.73 1.19
C ASP A 111 16.10 4.03 0.47
N PRO A 112 14.84 4.47 0.65
CA PRO A 112 13.67 3.84 0.06
C PRO A 112 13.67 3.80 -1.48
N MET A 113 14.42 4.69 -2.12
CA MET A 113 14.48 4.79 -3.59
C MET A 113 15.61 3.96 -4.19
N ARG A 114 16.63 3.64 -3.39
CA ARG A 114 17.85 2.94 -3.84
C ARG A 114 17.89 1.49 -3.37
N ASP A 115 17.42 1.24 -2.14
CA ASP A 115 17.53 -0.06 -1.49
C ASP A 115 16.30 -0.96 -1.73
N LEU A 116 15.27 -0.44 -2.44
CA LEU A 116 14.06 -1.16 -2.80
C LEU A 116 13.82 -1.08 -4.31
N ALA A 117 13.84 -2.23 -4.98
CA ALA A 117 13.55 -2.30 -6.42
C ALA A 117 12.03 -2.29 -6.68
N PRO A 118 11.49 -1.36 -7.51
CA PRO A 118 10.07 -1.34 -7.85
C PRO A 118 9.71 -2.48 -8.81
N VAL A 119 8.68 -3.26 -8.47
CA VAL A 119 8.20 -4.38 -9.29
C VAL A 119 6.94 -4.00 -10.05
N SER A 120 5.85 -3.67 -9.37
CA SER A 120 4.57 -3.36 -10.01
C SER A 120 3.65 -2.55 -9.11
N LEU A 121 2.72 -1.82 -9.73
CA LEU A 121 1.62 -1.16 -9.03
C LEU A 121 0.50 -2.18 -8.78
N LEU A 122 0.26 -2.54 -7.52
CA LEU A 122 -0.77 -3.50 -7.13
C LEU A 122 -2.19 -2.98 -7.36
N GLY A 123 -2.42 -1.70 -7.17
CA GLY A 123 -3.73 -1.07 -7.38
C GLY A 123 -3.76 0.38 -6.92
N VAL A 124 -4.86 1.05 -7.24
CA VAL A 124 -5.16 2.41 -6.78
C VAL A 124 -6.51 2.37 -6.09
N THR A 125 -6.58 2.89 -4.87
CA THR A 125 -7.82 3.03 -4.12
C THR A 125 -8.09 4.49 -3.81
N GLN A 126 -9.36 4.89 -3.90
CA GLN A 126 -9.79 6.22 -3.49
C GLN A 126 -9.95 6.26 -1.97
N ASN A 127 -9.73 7.44 -1.38
CA ASN A 127 -10.11 7.69 -0.01
C ASN A 127 -11.61 8.04 0.06
N VAL A 128 -12.22 7.71 1.19
CA VAL A 128 -13.61 8.02 1.52
C VAL A 128 -13.66 8.67 2.90
N VAL A 129 -14.50 9.68 3.04
CA VAL A 129 -14.85 10.28 4.33
C VAL A 129 -15.93 9.42 4.94
N VAL A 130 -15.65 8.78 6.07
CA VAL A 130 -16.61 7.95 6.80
C VAL A 130 -16.79 8.46 8.21
N VAL A 131 -18.01 8.34 8.70
CA VAL A 131 -18.43 8.72 10.05
C VAL A 131 -19.17 7.59 10.75
N HIS A 132 -19.23 7.64 12.07
CA HIS A 132 -20.16 6.79 12.83
C HIS A 132 -21.60 7.16 12.49
N PRO A 133 -22.53 6.20 12.29
CA PRO A 133 -23.92 6.47 11.89
C PRO A 133 -24.71 7.33 12.87
N ALA A 134 -24.37 7.30 14.15
CA ALA A 134 -25.00 8.14 15.19
C ALA A 134 -24.60 9.62 15.09
N LEU A 135 -23.53 9.96 14.35
CA LEU A 135 -23.15 11.35 14.14
C LEU A 135 -24.23 12.03 13.28
N ALA A 136 -24.67 13.22 13.68
CA ALA A 136 -25.68 14.00 12.98
C ALA A 136 -25.14 14.64 11.68
N ALA A 137 -24.38 13.87 10.89
CA ALA A 137 -23.82 14.25 9.60
C ALA A 137 -24.28 13.25 8.52
N LYS A 138 -25.03 13.72 7.54
CA LYS A 138 -25.50 12.96 6.37
C LYS A 138 -24.77 13.38 5.08
N SER A 139 -24.06 14.49 5.13
CA SER A 139 -23.30 15.04 4.00
C SER A 139 -21.96 15.61 4.48
N PRO A 140 -20.99 15.87 3.57
CA PRO A 140 -19.76 16.57 3.92
C PRO A 140 -20.01 17.96 4.52
N ARG A 141 -21.05 18.65 4.08
CA ARG A 141 -21.44 19.98 4.62
C ARG A 141 -21.87 19.89 6.07
N ASP A 142 -22.61 18.86 6.44
CA ASP A 142 -23.03 18.64 7.84
C ASP A 142 -21.83 18.39 8.72
N LEU A 143 -20.88 17.55 8.27
CA LEU A 143 -19.65 17.30 9.02
C LEU A 143 -18.84 18.60 9.21
N ILE A 144 -18.68 19.40 8.16
CA ILE A 144 -18.01 20.70 8.22
C ILE A 144 -18.73 21.64 9.20
N ALA A 145 -20.07 21.68 9.19
CA ALA A 145 -20.84 22.49 10.12
C ALA A 145 -20.63 22.05 11.58
N LEU A 146 -20.63 20.74 11.86
CA LEU A 146 -20.34 20.20 13.20
C LEU A 146 -18.92 20.53 13.65
N LEU A 147 -17.93 20.40 12.79
CA LEU A 147 -16.54 20.74 13.08
C LEU A 147 -16.39 22.23 13.40
N LYS A 148 -17.07 23.12 12.66
CA LYS A 148 -17.09 24.58 12.91
C LYS A 148 -17.78 24.93 14.22
N ALA A 149 -18.86 24.21 14.57
CA ALA A 149 -19.58 24.44 15.83
C ALA A 149 -18.79 24.03 17.07
N SER A 150 -17.84 23.12 16.94
CA SER A 150 -17.05 22.59 18.06
C SER A 150 -15.59 22.35 17.64
N PRO A 151 -14.79 23.40 17.40
CA PRO A 151 -13.41 23.28 16.96
C PRO A 151 -12.56 22.45 17.93
N GLY A 152 -11.77 21.52 17.40
CA GLY A 152 -10.87 20.66 18.17
C GLY A 152 -11.54 19.58 19.03
N ARG A 153 -12.90 19.55 19.13
CA ARG A 153 -13.60 18.62 20.02
C ARG A 153 -13.93 17.27 19.40
N MET A 154 -13.90 17.16 18.07
CA MET A 154 -14.15 15.92 17.37
C MET A 154 -12.82 15.20 17.08
N ASN A 155 -12.80 13.89 17.31
CA ASN A 155 -11.66 13.04 17.05
C ASN A 155 -11.64 12.58 15.58
N MET A 156 -10.52 12.83 14.91
CA MET A 156 -10.22 12.32 13.58
C MET A 156 -9.25 11.14 13.69
N ALA A 157 -9.71 9.93 13.37
CA ALA A 157 -8.86 8.76 13.39
C ALA A 157 -7.95 8.69 12.16
N SER A 158 -6.73 8.20 12.32
CA SER A 158 -5.83 7.87 11.22
C SER A 158 -5.05 6.59 11.45
N ALA A 159 -4.44 6.06 10.39
CA ALA A 159 -3.57 4.87 10.45
C ALA A 159 -2.18 5.15 11.06
N GLY A 160 -2.01 6.31 11.68
CA GLY A 160 -0.76 6.78 12.28
C GLY A 160 -0.26 8.09 11.65
N ALA A 161 0.64 8.77 12.35
CA ALA A 161 1.24 10.01 11.87
C ALA A 161 1.98 9.80 10.54
N GLY A 162 1.78 10.71 9.56
CA GLY A 162 2.34 10.60 8.22
C GLY A 162 1.67 9.58 7.31
N SER A 163 0.66 8.84 7.78
CA SER A 163 -0.12 7.93 6.95
C SER A 163 -0.99 8.67 5.93
N GLN A 164 -1.44 7.95 4.89
CA GLN A 164 -2.33 8.51 3.88
C GLN A 164 -3.63 9.07 4.48
N SER A 165 -4.21 8.38 5.47
CA SER A 165 -5.42 8.85 6.16
C SER A 165 -5.17 10.10 7.01
N HIS A 166 -3.99 10.21 7.64
CA HIS A 166 -3.60 11.43 8.35
C HIS A 166 -3.50 12.63 7.41
N LEU A 167 -2.76 12.47 6.31
CA LEU A 167 -2.56 13.55 5.33
C LEU A 167 -3.87 13.96 4.63
N ALA A 168 -4.71 12.98 4.29
CA ALA A 168 -6.04 13.25 3.73
C ALA A 168 -6.93 14.01 4.71
N GLY A 169 -6.86 13.67 6.00
CA GLY A 169 -7.56 14.36 7.06
C GLY A 169 -7.09 15.81 7.24
N VAL A 170 -5.78 16.01 7.34
CA VAL A 170 -5.19 17.36 7.44
C VAL A 170 -5.57 18.21 6.23
N GLN A 171 -5.48 17.65 5.02
CA GLN A 171 -5.90 18.33 3.79
C GLN A 171 -7.38 18.74 3.83
N PHE A 172 -8.25 17.85 4.35
CA PHE A 172 -9.68 18.12 4.50
C PHE A 172 -9.95 19.25 5.49
N LEU A 173 -9.30 19.22 6.67
CA LEU A 173 -9.43 20.26 7.68
C LEU A 173 -8.97 21.61 7.16
N LEU A 174 -7.83 21.68 6.48
CA LEU A 174 -7.32 22.89 5.84
C LEU A 174 -8.26 23.42 4.75
N ALA A 175 -8.73 22.54 3.85
CA ALA A 175 -9.61 22.91 2.76
C ALA A 175 -10.99 23.39 3.21
N SER A 176 -11.47 22.88 4.33
CA SER A 176 -12.78 23.24 4.92
C SER A 176 -12.68 24.39 5.94
N GLY A 177 -11.48 24.82 6.33
CA GLY A 177 -11.26 25.83 7.38
C GLY A 177 -11.82 25.34 8.73
N THR A 178 -11.59 24.06 9.07
CA THR A 178 -12.08 23.43 10.31
C THR A 178 -10.93 22.81 11.09
N ASP A 179 -11.22 22.42 12.35
CA ASP A 179 -10.27 21.80 13.24
C ASP A 179 -10.85 20.54 13.90
N ALA A 180 -9.97 19.55 14.17
CA ALA A 180 -10.29 18.31 14.85
C ALA A 180 -9.06 17.74 15.56
N THR A 181 -9.26 17.04 16.67
CA THR A 181 -8.18 16.34 17.37
C THR A 181 -7.77 15.10 16.59
N HIS A 182 -6.50 15.04 16.14
CA HIS A 182 -5.96 13.89 15.47
C HIS A 182 -5.62 12.76 16.44
N VAL A 183 -6.18 11.57 16.23
CA VAL A 183 -5.91 10.36 17.03
C VAL A 183 -5.25 9.31 16.11
N PRO A 184 -3.93 9.06 16.30
CA PRO A 184 -3.20 8.08 15.48
C PRO A 184 -3.38 6.67 16.04
N TYR A 185 -3.75 5.72 15.16
CA TYR A 185 -3.86 4.28 15.46
C TYR A 185 -2.76 3.47 14.77
N LYS A 186 -2.61 2.19 15.15
CA LYS A 186 -1.62 1.26 14.56
C LYS A 186 -2.11 0.65 13.24
N GLY A 187 -2.48 1.52 12.27
CA GLY A 187 -2.91 1.09 10.92
C GLY A 187 -4.38 1.40 10.62
N GLY A 188 -4.75 1.24 9.33
CA GLY A 188 -6.07 1.60 8.81
C GLY A 188 -7.22 0.80 9.40
N GLY A 189 -7.02 -0.49 9.66
CA GLY A 189 -8.05 -1.33 10.30
C GLY A 189 -8.41 -0.84 11.70
N ALA A 190 -7.41 -0.50 12.52
CA ALA A 190 -7.63 0.03 13.88
C ALA A 190 -8.29 1.41 13.85
N SER A 191 -7.93 2.29 12.91
CA SER A 191 -8.57 3.61 12.77
C SER A 191 -10.04 3.50 12.32
N VAL A 192 -10.36 2.54 11.47
CA VAL A 192 -11.74 2.27 11.05
C VAL A 192 -12.54 1.70 12.22
N ALA A 193 -11.99 0.75 12.97
CA ALA A 193 -12.62 0.17 14.16
C ALA A 193 -12.93 1.24 15.23
N ALA A 194 -12.06 2.22 15.43
CA ALA A 194 -12.29 3.33 16.34
C ALA A 194 -13.48 4.21 15.92
N VAL A 195 -13.74 4.37 14.62
CA VAL A 195 -14.93 5.07 14.15
C VAL A 195 -16.19 4.20 14.30
N VAL A 196 -16.08 2.89 14.05
CA VAL A 196 -17.18 1.93 14.26
C VAL A 196 -17.60 1.87 15.72
N SER A 197 -16.66 1.94 16.66
CA SER A 197 -16.96 1.97 18.11
C SER A 197 -17.45 3.34 18.63
N GLY A 198 -17.33 4.40 17.81
CA GLY A 198 -17.66 5.76 18.22
C GLY A 198 -16.58 6.48 19.02
N GLU A 199 -15.43 5.86 19.26
CA GLU A 199 -14.26 6.47 19.91
C GLU A 199 -13.74 7.67 19.11
N ALA A 200 -13.73 7.54 17.77
CA ALA A 200 -13.48 8.65 16.86
C ALA A 200 -14.75 8.94 16.03
N GLN A 201 -14.99 10.22 15.73
CA GLN A 201 -16.18 10.65 15.01
C GLN A 201 -16.09 10.41 13.52
N PHE A 202 -14.87 10.53 12.95
CA PHE A 202 -14.66 10.35 11.51
C PHE A 202 -13.24 9.93 11.18
N THR A 203 -13.08 9.42 9.96
CA THR A 203 -11.76 9.20 9.33
C THR A 203 -11.86 9.44 7.82
N ILE A 204 -10.74 9.77 7.20
CA ILE A 204 -10.59 9.81 5.74
C ILE A 204 -9.57 8.74 5.37
N THR A 205 -10.06 7.62 4.86
CA THR A 205 -9.26 6.41 4.71
C THR A 205 -9.54 5.74 3.36
N PRO A 206 -8.66 4.87 2.87
CA PRO A 206 -8.91 4.13 1.65
C PRO A 206 -10.21 3.32 1.70
N LEU A 207 -11.01 3.43 0.64
CA LEU A 207 -12.33 2.81 0.51
C LEU A 207 -12.31 1.29 0.79
N ALA A 208 -11.28 0.59 0.32
CA ALA A 208 -11.15 -0.85 0.51
C ALA A 208 -11.20 -1.29 1.99
N ALA A 209 -10.68 -0.47 2.90
CA ALA A 209 -10.69 -0.76 4.34
C ALA A 209 -12.07 -0.56 5.00
N THR A 210 -13.02 0.11 4.34
CA THR A 210 -14.33 0.49 4.92
C THR A 210 -15.50 -0.27 4.32
N MET A 211 -15.32 -0.97 3.20
CA MET A 211 -16.42 -1.55 2.41
C MET A 211 -17.31 -2.50 3.21
N THR A 212 -16.75 -3.36 4.05
CA THR A 212 -17.51 -4.30 4.89
C THR A 212 -18.42 -3.54 5.87
N PHE A 213 -17.89 -2.51 6.52
CA PHE A 213 -18.61 -1.71 7.51
C PHE A 213 -19.65 -0.78 6.87
N LEU A 214 -19.42 -0.31 5.65
CA LEU A 214 -20.40 0.46 4.87
C LEU A 214 -21.58 -0.42 4.46
N ARG A 215 -21.31 -1.64 3.97
CA ARG A 215 -22.35 -2.61 3.58
C ARG A 215 -23.21 -3.07 4.76
N SER A 216 -22.61 -3.22 5.95
CA SER A 216 -23.32 -3.59 7.18
C SER A 216 -24.01 -2.41 7.88
N GLY A 217 -23.85 -1.16 7.37
CA GLY A 217 -24.42 0.03 7.96
C GLY A 217 -23.71 0.50 9.25
N GLN A 218 -22.61 -0.11 9.62
CA GLN A 218 -21.81 0.29 10.79
C GLN A 218 -21.02 1.58 10.58
N LEU A 219 -20.85 1.99 9.33
CA LEU A 219 -20.29 3.28 8.94
C LEU A 219 -21.21 3.95 7.90
N ARG A 220 -21.16 5.28 7.85
CA ARG A 220 -21.76 6.09 6.78
C ARG A 220 -20.68 6.76 5.96
N ALA A 221 -20.71 6.57 4.64
CA ALA A 221 -19.87 7.33 3.70
C ALA A 221 -20.53 8.69 3.42
N LEU A 222 -19.75 9.76 3.54
CA LEU A 222 -20.23 11.11 3.23
C LEU A 222 -19.76 11.58 1.86
N ALA A 223 -18.51 11.31 1.50
CA ALA A 223 -17.95 11.66 0.19
C ALA A 223 -16.70 10.83 -0.12
N THR A 224 -16.40 10.71 -1.40
CA THR A 224 -15.12 10.18 -1.89
C THR A 224 -14.15 11.32 -2.19
N ALA A 225 -12.84 11.05 -2.05
CA ALA A 225 -11.78 12.05 -2.26
C ALA A 225 -11.05 11.86 -3.62
N GLY A 226 -11.72 11.21 -4.58
CA GLY A 226 -11.24 11.03 -5.94
C GLY A 226 -11.68 12.15 -6.88
N ALA A 227 -11.18 12.09 -8.13
CA ALA A 227 -11.61 13.01 -9.20
C ALA A 227 -13.01 12.68 -9.72
N GLN A 228 -13.49 11.46 -9.50
CA GLN A 228 -14.79 10.94 -9.88
C GLN A 228 -15.34 10.11 -8.73
N ARG A 229 -16.65 9.89 -8.69
CA ARG A 229 -17.29 8.99 -7.72
C ARG A 229 -16.68 7.59 -7.82
N ALA A 230 -16.61 6.89 -6.72
CA ALA A 230 -16.15 5.51 -6.72
C ALA A 230 -17.23 4.60 -7.34
N ALA A 231 -16.83 3.68 -8.22
CA ALA A 231 -17.75 2.73 -8.85
C ALA A 231 -18.50 1.85 -7.82
N GLN A 232 -17.88 1.60 -6.67
CA GLN A 232 -18.48 0.84 -5.56
C GLN A 232 -19.48 1.65 -4.72
N LEU A 233 -19.49 2.98 -4.88
CA LEU A 233 -20.36 3.92 -4.16
C LEU A 233 -20.87 5.01 -5.12
N PRO A 234 -21.67 4.66 -6.12
CA PRO A 234 -22.11 5.58 -7.17
C PRO A 234 -22.97 6.75 -6.63
N ASP A 235 -23.68 6.53 -5.53
CA ASP A 235 -24.55 7.52 -4.91
C ASP A 235 -23.79 8.49 -3.99
N VAL A 236 -22.54 8.16 -3.63
CA VAL A 236 -21.73 9.00 -2.73
C VAL A 236 -20.96 10.03 -3.56
N PRO A 237 -21.18 11.35 -3.32
CA PRO A 237 -20.53 12.40 -4.08
C PRO A 237 -19.02 12.44 -3.83
N THR A 238 -18.30 13.12 -4.70
CA THR A 238 -16.91 13.52 -4.41
C THR A 238 -16.91 14.75 -3.49
N LEU A 239 -15.79 14.98 -2.79
CA LEU A 239 -15.60 16.20 -1.99
C LEU A 239 -15.64 17.46 -2.87
N ASP A 240 -15.21 17.38 -4.13
CA ASP A 240 -15.29 18.45 -5.11
C ASP A 240 -16.75 18.80 -5.46
N GLU A 241 -17.60 17.78 -5.73
CA GLU A 241 -19.05 17.95 -5.94
C GLU A 241 -19.73 18.50 -4.70
N ALA A 242 -19.27 18.12 -3.49
CA ALA A 242 -19.82 18.58 -2.22
C ALA A 242 -19.41 20.02 -1.83
N GLY A 243 -18.57 20.69 -2.65
CA GLY A 243 -18.21 22.10 -2.49
C GLY A 243 -16.77 22.36 -2.08
N LEU A 244 -15.96 21.35 -1.80
CA LEU A 244 -14.51 21.51 -1.60
C LEU A 244 -13.80 21.45 -2.96
N LYS A 245 -13.87 22.56 -3.71
CA LYS A 245 -13.39 22.65 -5.09
C LYS A 245 -11.92 22.24 -5.21
N GLY A 246 -11.65 21.37 -6.20
CA GLY A 246 -10.30 20.87 -6.49
C GLY A 246 -9.74 19.86 -5.46
N PHE A 247 -10.53 19.47 -4.45
CA PHE A 247 -10.07 18.49 -3.45
C PHE A 247 -9.82 17.12 -4.06
N ARG A 248 -8.60 16.63 -3.94
CA ARG A 248 -8.19 15.29 -4.37
C ARG A 248 -7.15 14.75 -3.41
N SER A 249 -7.48 13.66 -2.75
CA SER A 249 -6.57 12.95 -1.83
C SER A 249 -6.30 11.50 -2.30
N THR A 250 -6.48 11.26 -3.59
CA THR A 250 -6.19 9.95 -4.20
C THR A 250 -4.84 10.03 -4.90
N PRO A 251 -3.92 9.08 -4.68
CA PRO A 251 -2.67 9.04 -5.43
C PRO A 251 -2.98 8.93 -6.93
N SER A 252 -2.51 9.88 -7.73
CA SER A 252 -2.50 9.75 -9.18
C SER A 252 -1.39 8.75 -9.57
N ARG A 253 -1.61 7.96 -10.63
CA ARG A 253 -0.55 7.14 -11.23
C ARG A 253 0.66 8.04 -11.55
N PRO A 254 1.85 7.79 -10.99
CA PRO A 254 3.04 8.54 -11.40
C PRO A 254 3.28 8.33 -12.89
N ARG A 255 3.54 9.41 -13.63
CA ARG A 255 3.81 9.32 -15.08
C ARG A 255 5.04 8.46 -15.39
N SER A 256 6.02 8.41 -14.50
CA SER A 256 7.23 7.59 -14.56
C SER A 256 6.96 6.08 -14.57
N TRP A 257 5.87 5.60 -13.95
CA TRP A 257 5.49 4.18 -13.96
C TRP A 257 4.95 3.69 -15.30
N ARG A 258 4.60 4.59 -16.21
CA ARG A 258 4.18 4.20 -17.57
C ARG A 258 5.36 3.79 -18.46
N SER A 259 6.57 4.30 -18.20
CA SER A 259 7.78 3.96 -18.95
C SER A 259 8.36 2.61 -18.51
N THR A 260 8.47 2.37 -17.21
CA THR A 260 9.02 1.12 -16.67
C THR A 260 8.17 -0.11 -17.00
N SER A 261 6.84 0.00 -16.99
CA SER A 261 5.98 -1.14 -17.37
C SER A 261 6.01 -1.45 -18.87
N ARG A 262 6.31 -0.48 -19.76
CA ARG A 262 6.50 -0.71 -21.21
C ARG A 262 7.90 -1.24 -21.54
N GLU A 263 8.91 -0.88 -20.78
CA GLU A 263 10.27 -1.41 -20.92
C GLU A 263 10.36 -2.83 -20.36
N ALA A 264 9.72 -3.13 -19.22
CA ALA A 264 9.60 -4.48 -18.69
C ALA A 264 8.86 -5.44 -19.61
N SER A 265 7.86 -4.96 -20.39
CA SER A 265 7.15 -5.80 -21.36
C SER A 265 7.92 -6.01 -22.69
N ARG A 266 8.94 -5.22 -23.00
CA ARG A 266 9.81 -5.35 -24.18
C ARG A 266 11.13 -6.06 -23.90
N GLY A 267 11.49 -6.26 -22.65
CA GLY A 267 12.74 -6.86 -22.20
C GLY A 267 12.57 -8.10 -21.34
N CYS A 268 11.48 -8.87 -21.54
CA CYS A 268 11.30 -10.12 -20.80
C CYS A 268 12.22 -11.20 -21.31
N SER A 269 13.48 -11.12 -20.92
CA SER A 269 14.44 -12.22 -20.79
C SER A 269 15.40 -11.92 -19.66
N CYS A 270 14.93 -11.43 -18.52
CA CYS A 270 15.68 -11.45 -17.25
C CYS A 270 14.76 -10.99 -16.13
N LEU A 271 14.11 -11.93 -15.48
CA LEU A 271 13.84 -11.87 -14.05
C LEU A 271 15.22 -12.05 -13.38
N THR A 272 15.95 -10.99 -13.20
CA THR A 272 17.13 -11.00 -12.36
C THR A 272 16.94 -9.99 -11.24
N CYS A 273 16.90 -10.53 -10.03
CA CYS A 273 17.11 -10.01 -8.67
C CYS A 273 16.21 -8.89 -8.19
#